data_f44be2fe3722439870fba5cebf0161ed
#
_entry.id   f44be2fe3722439870fba5cebf0161ed
#
_cell.length_a   1.000
_cell.length_b   1.000
_cell.length_c   1.000
_cell.angle_alpha   90.00
_cell.angle_beta   90.00
_cell.angle_gamma   90.00
#
_symmetry.space_group_name_H-M   'P 1'
#
loop_
_entity.id
_entity.type
_entity.pdbx_description
1 polymer ?
#
loop_
_entity_poly.entity_id
_entity_poly.type
_entity_poly.pdbx_seq_one_letter_code
_entity_poly.pdbx_strand_id
1 'polypeptide(L)'
;MTIKAIINAVKGEKWCQLLTVLMRLTVGGVFIFSGFTKGIDPWGTFYKVNDYLTALGLDQWDGTALFIAVALAALEFMLGVAIAVGAYRRSSLWIALLLMLVMTPLTLWLAVTGAVPDCGCFGDAWHLSNWATFGKNVLLLLGIIYLMMFNLSLRGVYGPAVQWMVMAASFALIMAIAYYGYFTQPLIDYRPYPIGTRLVSDSVEDNGDEGESEDDFIFIYAKDGEEHEFSIDSLPNEDEGWEYVTRYHARRPHGKVIVQNGQGDNSIAIMDENGNDVTIDVLADSRRALLLLFPDLTQVGVVNSFALNELNDAALVAEADVIGLTPATPAQVEQWKDRSMASYPIYYMDDSELKMVARGNPAVVYLEDGAIKWKRTLSSLDDVEQPIELSEMGKDYDADSILASLTSVYIVVLLVILAINRTHLLVRYFMIKRRNKAKNKQPKTEN
;
A
#
# COMPACT_ATOMS: atom_id res chain seq x y z
N MET A 1 32.46 -24.78 -30.54
CA MET A 1 31.23 -24.10 -30.97
C MET A 1 31.02 -22.89 -30.06
N THR A 2 31.08 -21.68 -30.59
CA THR A 2 30.97 -20.46 -29.74
C THR A 2 29.54 -20.29 -29.23
N ILE A 3 29.36 -19.82 -27.99
CA ILE A 3 28.04 -19.55 -27.36
C ILE A 3 27.13 -18.72 -28.29
N LYS A 4 27.69 -17.74 -29.03
CA LYS A 4 26.98 -16.98 -30.06
C LYS A 4 26.38 -17.83 -31.17
N ALA A 5 27.08 -18.89 -31.59
CA ALA A 5 26.59 -19.78 -32.66
C ALA A 5 25.41 -20.63 -32.19
N ILE A 6 25.45 -21.13 -30.96
CA ILE A 6 24.34 -21.87 -30.33
C ILE A 6 23.11 -20.96 -30.17
N ILE A 7 23.28 -19.76 -29.63
CA ILE A 7 22.20 -18.79 -29.47
C ILE A 7 21.54 -18.45 -30.83
N ASN A 8 22.32 -18.24 -31.87
CA ASN A 8 21.78 -17.91 -33.17
C ASN A 8 21.04 -19.08 -33.84
N ALA A 9 21.47 -20.32 -33.61
CA ALA A 9 20.80 -21.51 -34.11
C ALA A 9 19.41 -21.69 -33.43
N VAL A 10 19.33 -21.44 -32.15
CA VAL A 10 18.09 -21.64 -31.33
C VAL A 10 17.09 -20.50 -31.51
N LYS A 11 17.53 -19.28 -31.82
CA LYS A 11 16.64 -18.08 -31.94
C LYS A 11 15.52 -18.23 -32.97
N GLY A 12 15.68 -19.08 -33.99
CA GLY A 12 14.68 -19.33 -35.04
C GLY A 12 13.60 -20.33 -34.67
N GLU A 13 13.83 -21.13 -33.65
CA GLU A 13 12.92 -22.20 -33.25
C GLU A 13 11.62 -21.67 -32.64
N LYS A 14 10.48 -22.24 -33.04
CA LYS A 14 9.15 -21.80 -32.58
C LYS A 14 9.00 -21.87 -31.08
N TRP A 15 9.51 -22.90 -30.42
CA TRP A 15 9.44 -23.05 -28.98
C TRP A 15 10.29 -21.99 -28.24
N CYS A 16 11.45 -21.58 -28.80
CA CYS A 16 12.25 -20.50 -28.25
C CYS A 16 11.50 -19.14 -28.33
N GLN A 17 10.80 -18.91 -29.43
CA GLN A 17 9.96 -17.73 -29.60
C GLN A 17 8.82 -17.72 -28.57
N LEU A 18 8.13 -18.86 -28.38
CA LEU A 18 7.08 -19.01 -27.37
C LEU A 18 7.62 -18.76 -25.98
N LEU A 19 8.76 -19.37 -25.63
CA LEU A 19 9.41 -19.16 -24.32
C LEU A 19 9.76 -17.68 -24.11
N THR A 20 10.26 -17.00 -25.15
CA THR A 20 10.59 -15.57 -25.06
C THR A 20 9.33 -14.72 -24.84
N VAL A 21 8.18 -15.07 -25.45
CA VAL A 21 6.90 -14.38 -25.18
C VAL A 21 6.46 -14.61 -23.74
N LEU A 22 6.50 -15.86 -23.27
CA LEU A 22 6.16 -16.19 -21.88
C LEU A 22 7.04 -15.43 -20.89
N MET A 23 8.36 -15.42 -21.11
CA MET A 23 9.29 -14.67 -20.25
C MET A 23 9.02 -13.16 -20.25
N ARG A 24 8.66 -12.58 -21.42
CA ARG A 24 8.25 -11.16 -21.50
C ARG A 24 7.00 -10.88 -20.66
N LEU A 25 5.99 -11.75 -20.76
CA LEU A 25 4.75 -11.60 -20.02
C LEU A 25 4.97 -11.83 -18.52
N THR A 26 5.79 -12.81 -18.13
CA THR A 26 6.09 -13.08 -16.72
C THR A 26 6.91 -11.94 -16.10
N VAL A 27 8.04 -11.59 -16.68
CA VAL A 27 8.89 -10.51 -16.15
C VAL A 27 8.15 -9.17 -16.20
N GLY A 28 7.52 -8.86 -17.35
CA GLY A 28 6.72 -7.64 -17.50
C GLY A 28 5.53 -7.60 -16.52
N GLY A 29 4.83 -8.72 -16.35
CA GLY A 29 3.69 -8.83 -15.42
C GLY A 29 4.08 -8.60 -13.97
N VAL A 30 5.21 -9.16 -13.52
CA VAL A 30 5.72 -8.94 -12.15
C VAL A 30 6.07 -7.46 -11.94
N PHE A 31 6.72 -6.80 -12.91
CA PHE A 31 7.03 -5.37 -12.82
C PHE A 31 5.76 -4.50 -12.86
N ILE A 32 4.77 -4.84 -13.71
CA ILE A 32 3.46 -4.14 -13.74
C ILE A 32 2.80 -4.26 -12.37
N PHE A 33 2.69 -5.48 -11.83
CA PHE A 33 2.05 -5.73 -10.55
C PHE A 33 2.77 -4.99 -9.41
N SER A 34 4.10 -5.04 -9.37
CA SER A 34 4.91 -4.35 -8.36
C SER A 34 4.75 -2.82 -8.41
N GLY A 35 4.80 -2.23 -9.60
CA GLY A 35 4.58 -0.79 -9.77
C GLY A 35 3.13 -0.37 -9.51
N PHE A 36 2.16 -1.21 -9.88
CA PHE A 36 0.74 -0.96 -9.66
C PHE A 36 0.38 -0.95 -8.17
N THR A 37 0.83 -1.96 -7.41
CA THR A 37 0.55 -2.04 -5.96
C THR A 37 1.17 -0.89 -5.18
N LYS A 38 2.41 -0.49 -5.55
CA LYS A 38 3.06 0.69 -4.97
C LYS A 38 2.36 2.00 -5.36
N GLY A 39 1.83 2.07 -6.59
CA GLY A 39 1.08 3.24 -7.06
C GLY A 39 -0.30 3.35 -6.40
N ILE A 40 -0.96 2.23 -6.09
CA ILE A 40 -2.24 2.21 -5.36
C ILE A 40 -2.07 2.75 -3.94
N ASP A 41 -0.99 2.38 -3.24
CA ASP A 41 -0.67 2.86 -1.90
C ASP A 41 0.69 3.59 -1.85
N PRO A 42 0.73 4.87 -2.27
CA PRO A 42 1.94 5.68 -2.18
C PRO A 42 2.40 5.92 -0.74
N TRP A 43 1.46 6.01 0.22
CA TRP A 43 1.78 6.15 1.64
C TRP A 43 2.48 4.92 2.20
N GLY A 44 1.97 3.71 1.92
CA GLY A 44 2.62 2.47 2.33
C GLY A 44 4.02 2.33 1.73
N THR A 45 4.18 2.71 0.45
CA THR A 45 5.49 2.73 -0.20
C THR A 45 6.41 3.79 0.40
N PHE A 46 5.89 4.98 0.74
CA PHE A 46 6.62 6.03 1.43
C PHE A 46 7.15 5.56 2.79
N TYR A 47 6.31 4.93 3.62
CA TYR A 47 6.75 4.40 4.91
C TYR A 47 7.87 3.37 4.76
N LYS A 48 7.76 2.46 3.79
CA LYS A 48 8.82 1.48 3.52
C LYS A 48 10.12 2.12 3.04
N VAL A 49 10.05 3.13 2.17
CA VAL A 49 11.24 3.88 1.75
C VAL A 49 11.88 4.57 2.95
N ASN A 50 11.09 5.15 3.83
CA ASN A 50 11.57 5.80 5.06
C ASN A 50 12.26 4.79 5.99
N ASP A 51 11.66 3.62 6.22
CA ASP A 51 12.27 2.52 6.98
C ASP A 51 13.64 2.14 6.41
N TYR A 52 13.78 2.09 5.07
CA TYR A 52 15.06 1.83 4.42
C TYR A 52 16.08 2.96 4.64
N LEU A 53 15.65 4.22 4.52
CA LEU A 53 16.53 5.36 4.75
C LEU A 53 17.04 5.37 6.18
N THR A 54 16.17 5.14 7.15
CA THR A 54 16.52 5.02 8.58
C THR A 54 17.46 3.84 8.83
N ALA A 55 17.17 2.66 8.29
CA ALA A 55 18.02 1.47 8.44
C ALA A 55 19.42 1.64 7.81
N LEU A 56 19.56 2.52 6.83
CA LEU A 56 20.81 2.89 6.19
C LEU A 56 21.51 4.11 6.84
N GLY A 57 20.91 4.73 7.87
CA GLY A 57 21.42 5.93 8.52
C GLY A 57 21.33 7.19 7.64
N LEU A 58 20.32 7.25 6.79
CA LEU A 58 20.07 8.34 5.84
C LEU A 58 18.83 9.18 6.19
N ASP A 59 18.51 9.33 7.48
CA ASP A 59 17.31 10.03 7.98
C ASP A 59 17.17 11.46 7.46
N GLN A 60 18.27 12.13 7.16
CA GLN A 60 18.27 13.47 6.55
C GLN A 60 17.58 13.54 5.17
N TRP A 61 17.26 12.40 4.55
CA TRP A 61 16.61 12.30 3.23
C TRP A 61 15.12 12.00 3.32
N ASP A 62 14.52 11.98 4.50
CA ASP A 62 13.11 11.67 4.73
C ASP A 62 12.17 12.51 3.85
N GLY A 63 12.45 13.79 3.66
CA GLY A 63 11.68 14.66 2.77
C GLY A 63 11.66 14.23 1.30
N THR A 64 12.55 13.31 0.87
CA THR A 64 12.59 12.79 -0.51
C THR A 64 11.89 11.44 -0.64
N ALA A 65 11.54 10.78 0.46
CA ALA A 65 11.01 9.42 0.48
C ALA A 65 9.72 9.28 -0.35
N LEU A 66 8.82 10.26 -0.29
CA LEU A 66 7.60 10.27 -1.11
C LEU A 66 7.91 10.34 -2.61
N PHE A 67 8.83 11.21 -3.00
CA PHE A 67 9.24 11.30 -4.41
C PHE A 67 9.85 9.98 -4.90
N ILE A 68 10.71 9.36 -4.08
CA ILE A 68 11.32 8.06 -4.39
C ILE A 68 10.23 6.99 -4.52
N ALA A 69 9.25 6.95 -3.62
CA ALA A 69 8.15 6.00 -3.63
C ALA A 69 7.33 6.08 -4.93
N VAL A 70 6.88 7.29 -5.30
CA VAL A 70 6.09 7.52 -6.51
C VAL A 70 6.91 7.28 -7.78
N ALA A 71 8.17 7.74 -7.80
CA ALA A 71 9.07 7.52 -8.94
C ALA A 71 9.38 6.03 -9.15
N LEU A 72 9.56 5.26 -8.07
CA LEU A 72 9.79 3.81 -8.14
C LEU A 72 8.54 3.09 -8.67
N ALA A 73 7.35 3.42 -8.17
CA ALA A 73 6.09 2.87 -8.66
C ALA A 73 5.90 3.13 -10.16
N ALA A 74 6.11 4.37 -10.60
CA ALA A 74 6.01 4.75 -12.01
C ALA A 74 7.06 4.05 -12.88
N LEU A 75 8.31 3.98 -12.43
CA LEU A 75 9.41 3.31 -13.14
C LEU A 75 9.12 1.82 -13.32
N GLU A 76 8.75 1.11 -12.24
CA GLU A 76 8.44 -0.32 -12.30
C GLU A 76 7.26 -0.59 -13.21
N PHE A 77 6.16 0.15 -13.09
CA PHE A 77 4.99 -0.02 -13.94
C PHE A 77 5.30 0.19 -15.41
N MET A 78 5.99 1.28 -15.75
CA MET A 78 6.39 1.60 -17.13
C MET A 78 7.36 0.56 -17.70
N LEU A 79 8.34 0.09 -16.92
CA LEU A 79 9.25 -0.98 -17.35
C LEU A 79 8.50 -2.28 -17.61
N GLY A 80 7.56 -2.62 -16.72
CA GLY A 80 6.71 -3.80 -16.88
C GLY A 80 5.92 -3.76 -18.17
N VAL A 81 5.23 -2.66 -18.47
CA VAL A 81 4.50 -2.45 -19.73
C VAL A 81 5.47 -2.51 -20.93
N ALA A 82 6.60 -1.80 -20.87
CA ALA A 82 7.57 -1.79 -21.96
C ALA A 82 8.10 -3.18 -22.29
N ILE A 83 8.42 -3.99 -21.27
CA ILE A 83 8.88 -5.37 -21.45
C ILE A 83 7.76 -6.24 -22.01
N ALA A 84 6.55 -6.19 -21.44
CA ALA A 84 5.42 -7.02 -21.86
C ALA A 84 5.04 -6.79 -23.33
N VAL A 85 4.88 -5.52 -23.75
CA VAL A 85 4.52 -5.20 -25.15
C VAL A 85 5.72 -5.16 -26.10
N GLY A 86 6.95 -5.22 -25.57
CA GLY A 86 8.20 -5.14 -26.34
C GLY A 86 8.47 -3.76 -26.93
N ALA A 87 8.15 -2.71 -26.18
CA ALA A 87 8.55 -1.35 -26.48
C ALA A 87 9.98 -1.09 -26.00
N TYR A 88 10.72 -0.23 -26.70
CA TYR A 88 12.10 0.14 -26.35
C TYR A 88 12.98 -1.04 -25.90
N ARG A 89 12.88 -2.18 -26.59
CA ARG A 89 13.36 -3.51 -26.20
C ARG A 89 14.79 -3.60 -25.67
N ARG A 90 15.68 -2.69 -26.04
CA ARG A 90 17.05 -2.65 -25.50
C ARG A 90 17.09 -1.81 -24.24
N SER A 91 16.58 -0.59 -24.30
CA SER A 91 16.66 0.37 -23.18
C SER A 91 15.86 -0.11 -21.98
N SER A 92 14.64 -0.64 -22.18
CA SER A 92 13.82 -1.17 -21.08
C SER A 92 14.51 -2.31 -20.33
N LEU A 93 15.17 -3.23 -21.02
CA LEU A 93 15.90 -4.33 -20.38
C LEU A 93 17.17 -3.86 -19.67
N TRP A 94 17.89 -2.86 -20.22
CA TRP A 94 19.05 -2.28 -19.53
C TRP A 94 18.64 -1.55 -18.24
N ILE A 95 17.55 -0.77 -18.27
CA ILE A 95 17.06 -0.07 -17.08
C ILE A 95 16.55 -1.10 -16.06
N ALA A 96 15.82 -2.13 -16.49
CA ALA A 96 15.37 -3.22 -15.61
C ALA A 96 16.55 -3.99 -14.99
N LEU A 97 17.61 -4.25 -15.77
CA LEU A 97 18.84 -4.86 -15.25
C LEU A 97 19.48 -3.99 -14.19
N LEU A 98 19.64 -2.69 -14.44
CA LEU A 98 20.21 -1.75 -13.49
C LEU A 98 19.41 -1.71 -12.18
N LEU A 99 18.08 -1.62 -12.29
CA LEU A 99 17.19 -1.66 -11.13
C LEU A 99 17.37 -2.97 -10.33
N MET A 100 17.39 -4.10 -10.99
CA MET A 100 17.56 -5.40 -10.32
C MET A 100 18.96 -5.60 -9.72
N LEU A 101 19.99 -4.97 -10.31
CA LEU A 101 21.35 -4.97 -9.74
C LEU A 101 21.43 -4.18 -8.42
N VAL A 102 20.52 -3.23 -8.19
CA VAL A 102 20.37 -2.53 -6.89
C VAL A 102 19.47 -3.33 -5.96
N MET A 103 18.29 -3.76 -6.44
CA MET A 103 17.28 -4.42 -5.62
C MET A 103 17.69 -5.82 -5.13
N THR A 104 18.45 -6.59 -5.93
CA THR A 104 18.84 -7.95 -5.53
C THR A 104 19.82 -7.97 -4.35
N PRO A 105 20.92 -7.17 -4.33
CA PRO A 105 21.77 -7.05 -3.16
C PRO A 105 21.05 -6.46 -1.95
N LEU A 106 20.17 -5.47 -2.15
CA LEU A 106 19.37 -4.88 -1.06
C LEU A 106 18.50 -5.95 -0.39
N THR A 107 17.78 -6.77 -1.16
CA THR A 107 16.94 -7.83 -0.61
C THR A 107 17.76 -8.97 0.02
N LEU A 108 18.97 -9.22 -0.45
CA LEU A 108 19.89 -10.15 0.23
C LEU A 108 20.33 -9.59 1.60
N TRP A 109 20.67 -8.31 1.64
CA TRP A 109 21.03 -7.64 2.89
C TRP A 109 19.88 -7.72 3.91
N LEU A 110 18.64 -7.42 3.48
CA LEU A 110 17.46 -7.58 4.34
C LEU A 110 17.22 -9.01 4.81
N ALA A 111 17.43 -10.00 3.91
CA ALA A 111 17.25 -11.42 4.27
C ALA A 111 18.27 -11.90 5.30
N VAL A 112 19.47 -11.31 5.31
CA VAL A 112 20.55 -11.67 6.24
C VAL A 112 20.44 -10.91 7.56
N THR A 113 20.09 -9.60 7.52
CA THR A 113 20.09 -8.74 8.70
C THR A 113 18.76 -8.69 9.43
N GLY A 114 17.65 -8.92 8.72
CA GLY A 114 16.31 -8.71 9.28
C GLY A 114 16.01 -7.27 9.63
N ALA A 115 16.75 -6.28 9.07
CA ALA A 115 16.66 -4.87 9.43
C ALA A 115 15.26 -4.26 9.19
N VAL A 116 14.50 -4.80 8.23
CA VAL A 116 13.10 -4.45 7.98
C VAL A 116 12.29 -5.75 7.89
N PRO A 117 11.09 -5.84 8.48
CA PRO A 117 10.30 -7.08 8.55
C PRO A 117 9.97 -7.67 7.17
N ASP A 118 9.60 -6.82 6.20
CA ASP A 118 9.36 -7.20 4.82
C ASP A 118 9.92 -6.16 3.84
N CYS A 119 10.21 -6.59 2.61
CA CYS A 119 10.77 -5.72 1.56
C CYS A 119 9.77 -4.72 0.98
N GLY A 120 8.45 -4.89 1.17
CA GLY A 120 7.43 -4.05 0.54
C GLY A 120 7.40 -4.09 -1.00
N CYS A 121 8.02 -5.11 -1.64
CA CYS A 121 8.10 -5.19 -3.10
C CYS A 121 6.74 -5.21 -3.80
N PHE A 122 5.71 -5.72 -3.14
CA PHE A 122 4.33 -5.77 -3.63
C PHE A 122 3.37 -4.97 -2.73
N GLY A 123 3.90 -3.99 -1.96
CA GLY A 123 3.12 -3.25 -0.99
C GLY A 123 2.41 -4.19 -0.02
N ASP A 124 1.23 -3.82 0.45
CA ASP A 124 0.41 -4.63 1.35
C ASP A 124 -0.40 -5.72 0.62
N ALA A 125 -0.34 -5.76 -0.74
CA ALA A 125 -1.07 -6.76 -1.53
C ALA A 125 -0.56 -8.19 -1.33
N TRP A 126 0.74 -8.34 -1.07
CA TRP A 126 1.34 -9.65 -0.85
C TRP A 126 2.62 -9.56 0.00
N HIS A 127 2.52 -9.98 1.25
CA HIS A 127 3.65 -10.06 2.16
C HIS A 127 4.50 -11.32 1.85
N LEU A 128 5.70 -11.10 1.36
CA LEU A 128 6.68 -12.15 1.12
C LEU A 128 7.78 -12.07 2.18
N SER A 129 8.22 -13.21 2.68
CA SER A 129 9.43 -13.25 3.52
C SER A 129 10.63 -12.67 2.76
N ASN A 130 11.59 -12.11 3.48
CA ASN A 130 12.80 -11.52 2.88
C ASN A 130 13.56 -12.51 1.99
N TRP A 131 13.63 -13.80 2.38
CA TRP A 131 14.25 -14.86 1.57
C TRP A 131 13.46 -15.18 0.30
N ALA A 132 12.13 -15.22 0.36
CA ALA A 132 11.28 -15.44 -0.82
C ALA A 132 11.42 -14.26 -1.81
N THR A 133 11.51 -13.04 -1.29
CA THR A 133 11.73 -11.83 -2.08
C THR A 133 13.10 -11.84 -2.77
N PHE A 134 14.16 -12.22 -2.07
CA PHE A 134 15.47 -12.39 -2.67
C PHE A 134 15.44 -13.45 -3.77
N GLY A 135 14.84 -14.63 -3.54
CA GLY A 135 14.69 -15.69 -4.53
C GLY A 135 13.93 -15.22 -5.78
N LYS A 136 12.82 -14.50 -5.61
CA LYS A 136 12.07 -13.84 -6.70
C LYS A 136 12.96 -12.90 -7.49
N ASN A 137 13.75 -12.05 -6.83
CA ASN A 137 14.62 -11.08 -7.49
C ASN A 137 15.73 -11.76 -8.30
N VAL A 138 16.32 -12.85 -7.81
CA VAL A 138 17.28 -13.67 -8.57
C VAL A 138 16.62 -14.26 -9.82
N LEU A 139 15.39 -14.80 -9.72
CA LEU A 139 14.66 -15.33 -10.89
C LEU A 139 14.35 -14.24 -11.91
N LEU A 140 13.93 -13.05 -11.46
CA LEU A 140 13.71 -11.90 -12.36
C LEU A 140 15.00 -11.47 -13.06
N LEU A 141 16.12 -11.42 -12.35
CA LEU A 141 17.43 -11.09 -12.92
C LEU A 141 17.82 -12.08 -14.00
N LEU A 142 17.66 -13.39 -13.77
CA LEU A 142 17.91 -14.43 -14.77
C LEU A 142 16.97 -14.28 -15.98
N GLY A 143 15.68 -13.97 -15.73
CA GLY A 143 14.70 -13.70 -16.79
C GLY A 143 15.06 -12.50 -17.65
N ILE A 144 15.55 -11.41 -17.06
CA ILE A 144 16.03 -10.22 -17.78
C ILE A 144 17.26 -10.56 -18.62
N ILE A 145 18.23 -11.29 -18.06
CA ILE A 145 19.42 -11.74 -18.81
C ILE A 145 19.00 -12.61 -20.00
N TYR A 146 18.08 -13.56 -19.81
CA TYR A 146 17.51 -14.35 -20.90
C TYR A 146 16.88 -13.45 -21.96
N LEU A 147 16.04 -12.49 -21.58
CA LEU A 147 15.40 -11.56 -22.52
C LEU A 147 16.42 -10.69 -23.26
N MET A 148 17.50 -10.25 -22.63
CA MET A 148 18.57 -9.51 -23.30
C MET A 148 19.21 -10.33 -24.43
N MET A 149 19.27 -11.65 -24.28
CA MET A 149 19.83 -12.55 -25.29
C MET A 149 18.84 -12.84 -26.43
N PHE A 150 17.55 -13.01 -26.15
CA PHE A 150 16.55 -13.54 -27.10
C PHE A 150 15.47 -12.55 -27.55
N ASN A 151 15.18 -11.50 -26.79
CA ASN A 151 14.04 -10.58 -27.02
C ASN A 151 14.09 -9.88 -28.40
N LEU A 152 15.27 -9.65 -28.96
CA LEU A 152 15.41 -8.97 -30.26
C LEU A 152 14.94 -9.83 -31.43
N SER A 153 14.78 -11.14 -31.26
CA SER A 153 14.24 -12.05 -32.29
C SER A 153 12.73 -11.85 -32.53
N LEU A 154 12.02 -11.31 -31.55
CA LEU A 154 10.57 -11.05 -31.65
C LEU A 154 10.29 -9.57 -31.91
N ARG A 155 9.22 -9.30 -32.67
CA ARG A 155 8.74 -7.93 -32.86
C ARG A 155 7.92 -7.48 -31.64
N GLY A 156 7.97 -6.18 -31.32
CA GLY A 156 7.06 -5.58 -30.34
C GLY A 156 5.64 -5.47 -30.91
N VAL A 157 4.67 -5.35 -30.02
CA VAL A 157 3.25 -5.14 -30.37
C VAL A 157 3.06 -3.80 -31.09
N TYR A 158 3.78 -2.79 -30.62
CA TYR A 158 3.74 -1.42 -31.14
C TYR A 158 5.00 -1.08 -31.93
N GLY A 159 4.83 -0.42 -33.07
CA GLY A 159 5.94 0.08 -33.89
C GLY A 159 6.67 1.27 -33.25
N PRO A 160 7.91 1.56 -33.65
CA PRO A 160 8.72 2.63 -33.03
C PRO A 160 8.07 4.00 -33.02
N ALA A 161 7.20 4.31 -34.01
CA ALA A 161 6.54 5.61 -34.11
C ALA A 161 5.54 5.92 -32.99
N VAL A 162 4.96 4.88 -32.36
CA VAL A 162 3.88 5.03 -31.37
C VAL A 162 4.28 4.52 -29.97
N GLN A 163 5.48 3.99 -29.78
CA GLN A 163 5.93 3.47 -28.47
C GLN A 163 5.91 4.54 -27.38
N TRP A 164 6.26 5.77 -27.71
CA TRP A 164 6.24 6.89 -26.78
C TRP A 164 4.82 7.19 -26.26
N MET A 165 3.78 7.02 -27.13
CA MET A 165 2.39 7.22 -26.72
C MET A 165 1.95 6.16 -25.71
N VAL A 166 2.39 4.90 -25.90
CA VAL A 166 2.12 3.83 -24.94
C VAL A 166 2.76 4.14 -23.59
N MET A 167 4.01 4.62 -23.60
CA MET A 167 4.69 5.00 -22.34
C MET A 167 4.04 6.20 -21.67
N ALA A 168 3.65 7.23 -22.43
CA ALA A 168 2.96 8.39 -21.90
C ALA A 168 1.60 8.03 -21.30
N ALA A 169 0.82 7.16 -21.96
CA ALA A 169 -0.44 6.66 -21.44
C ALA A 169 -0.24 5.84 -20.15
N SER A 170 0.79 4.98 -20.10
CA SER A 170 1.12 4.19 -18.92
C SER A 170 1.58 5.05 -17.75
N PHE A 171 2.38 6.09 -18.03
CA PHE A 171 2.78 7.07 -17.02
C PHE A 171 1.58 7.86 -16.48
N ALA A 172 0.69 8.32 -17.36
CA ALA A 172 -0.52 9.05 -16.95
C ALA A 172 -1.43 8.18 -16.07
N LEU A 173 -1.62 6.90 -16.42
CA LEU A 173 -2.41 5.97 -15.61
C LEU A 173 -1.82 5.81 -14.21
N ILE A 174 -0.53 5.45 -14.10
CA ILE A 174 0.05 5.18 -12.78
C ILE A 174 0.12 6.44 -11.92
N MET A 175 0.35 7.62 -12.53
CA MET A 175 0.31 8.89 -11.82
C MET A 175 -1.10 9.26 -11.36
N ALA A 176 -2.14 8.98 -12.16
CA ALA A 176 -3.52 9.19 -11.74
C ALA A 176 -3.90 8.26 -10.57
N ILE A 177 -3.50 6.97 -10.63
CA ILE A 177 -3.70 6.03 -9.54
C ILE A 177 -2.98 6.50 -8.26
N ALA A 178 -1.71 6.91 -8.39
CA ALA A 178 -0.93 7.40 -7.25
C ALA A 178 -1.50 8.72 -6.68
N TYR A 179 -2.06 9.59 -7.51
CA TYR A 179 -2.72 10.81 -7.07
C TYR A 179 -3.90 10.47 -6.14
N TYR A 180 -4.81 9.60 -6.57
CA TYR A 180 -5.94 9.19 -5.73
C TYR A 180 -5.47 8.49 -4.45
N GLY A 181 -4.53 7.54 -4.55
CA GLY A 181 -4.02 6.82 -3.39
C GLY A 181 -3.33 7.72 -2.37
N TYR A 182 -2.72 8.81 -2.81
CA TYR A 182 -2.05 9.77 -1.92
C TYR A 182 -3.03 10.77 -1.28
N PHE A 183 -3.92 11.38 -2.09
CA PHE A 183 -4.80 12.45 -1.61
C PHE A 183 -6.07 11.94 -0.95
N THR A 184 -6.51 10.72 -1.23
CA THR A 184 -7.72 10.15 -0.62
C THR A 184 -7.40 8.95 0.27
N GLN A 185 -7.52 7.75 -0.27
CA GLN A 185 -7.12 6.47 0.32
C GLN A 185 -6.71 5.53 -0.82
N PRO A 186 -5.97 4.45 -0.56
CA PRO A 186 -5.68 3.45 -1.57
C PRO A 186 -6.92 2.98 -2.31
N LEU A 187 -6.87 2.98 -3.66
CA LEU A 187 -7.99 2.54 -4.51
C LEU A 187 -8.35 1.06 -4.32
N ILE A 188 -7.42 0.24 -3.87
CA ILE A 188 -7.65 -1.12 -3.36
C ILE A 188 -7.04 -1.17 -1.98
N ASP A 189 -7.85 -1.43 -0.98
CA ASP A 189 -7.38 -1.55 0.39
C ASP A 189 -7.03 -3.00 0.71
N TYR A 190 -5.75 -3.32 0.70
CA TYR A 190 -5.22 -4.64 1.04
C TYR A 190 -4.97 -4.82 2.54
N ARG A 191 -5.20 -3.78 3.34
CA ARG A 191 -4.94 -3.78 4.78
C ARG A 191 -6.04 -4.54 5.56
N PRO A 192 -5.77 -4.88 6.84
CA PRO A 192 -6.71 -5.65 7.66
C PRO A 192 -8.07 -4.99 7.93
N TYR A 193 -8.15 -3.66 7.79
CA TYR A 193 -9.31 -2.86 8.17
C TYR A 193 -9.99 -2.18 6.97
N PRO A 194 -10.50 -2.91 5.96
CA PRO A 194 -11.25 -2.32 4.85
C PRO A 194 -12.57 -1.69 5.33
N ILE A 195 -13.20 -0.87 4.48
CA ILE A 195 -14.54 -0.34 4.73
C ILE A 195 -15.51 -1.51 4.97
N GLY A 196 -16.37 -1.38 5.99
CA GLY A 196 -17.28 -2.42 6.46
C GLY A 196 -16.73 -3.29 7.58
N THR A 197 -15.42 -3.20 7.91
CA THR A 197 -14.84 -3.92 9.06
C THR A 197 -15.38 -3.34 10.35
N ARG A 198 -15.80 -4.21 11.28
CA ARG A 198 -16.09 -3.82 12.67
C ARG A 198 -14.79 -3.80 13.47
N LEU A 199 -14.51 -2.68 14.12
CA LEU A 199 -13.36 -2.53 15.00
C LEU A 199 -13.62 -3.12 16.39
N VAL A 200 -14.91 -3.17 16.80
CA VAL A 200 -15.36 -3.84 18.03
C VAL A 200 -16.13 -5.09 17.62
N SER A 201 -15.73 -6.24 18.15
CA SER A 201 -16.45 -7.50 17.93
C SER A 201 -17.73 -7.54 18.76
N ASP A 202 -18.84 -7.96 18.14
CA ASP A 202 -20.06 -8.30 18.86
C ASP A 202 -19.90 -9.54 19.79
N SER A 203 -18.68 -10.11 19.85
CA SER A 203 -18.36 -11.16 20.82
C SER A 203 -18.18 -10.67 22.27
N VAL A 204 -18.45 -9.38 22.52
CA VAL A 204 -18.97 -8.89 23.79
C VAL A 204 -20.50 -9.07 23.82
N GLU A 205 -21.11 -9.83 22.89
CA GLU A 205 -22.41 -10.40 23.20
C GLU A 205 -22.22 -11.26 24.44
N ASP A 206 -22.73 -10.70 25.52
CA ASP A 206 -23.19 -11.38 26.69
C ASP A 206 -23.80 -12.72 26.25
N ASN A 207 -22.99 -13.77 26.16
CA ASN A 207 -23.49 -15.12 26.30
C ASN A 207 -23.97 -15.22 27.75
N GLY A 208 -25.01 -14.44 27.99
CA GLY A 208 -25.80 -14.60 29.19
C GLY A 208 -26.22 -16.04 29.24
N ASP A 209 -25.62 -16.77 30.15
CA ASP A 209 -25.99 -18.07 30.70
C ASP A 209 -24.90 -19.14 30.72
N GLU A 210 -23.62 -18.81 30.55
CA GLU A 210 -22.59 -19.62 31.19
C GLU A 210 -21.83 -18.70 32.14
N GLY A 211 -22.20 -18.79 33.42
CA GLY A 211 -21.68 -17.95 34.49
C GLY A 211 -20.17 -17.80 34.39
N GLU A 212 -19.69 -16.57 34.41
CA GLU A 212 -18.26 -16.26 34.59
C GLU A 212 -17.78 -17.05 35.79
N SER A 213 -17.05 -18.13 35.53
CA SER A 213 -16.39 -18.85 36.60
C SER A 213 -15.19 -17.99 36.99
N GLU A 214 -15.02 -17.76 38.31
CA GLU A 214 -13.84 -17.06 38.83
C GLU A 214 -12.52 -17.75 38.35
N ASP A 215 -12.60 -19.00 37.90
CA ASP A 215 -11.51 -19.80 37.33
C ASP A 215 -10.99 -19.27 35.98
N ASP A 216 -11.70 -18.36 35.31
CA ASP A 216 -11.31 -17.78 34.02
C ASP A 216 -10.40 -16.52 34.15
N PHE A 217 -10.13 -16.09 35.40
CA PHE A 217 -9.26 -14.93 35.66
C PHE A 217 -7.84 -15.32 36.04
N ILE A 218 -6.87 -14.55 35.53
CA ILE A 218 -5.47 -14.56 35.97
C ILE A 218 -5.25 -13.27 36.77
N PHE A 219 -4.67 -13.41 37.94
CA PHE A 219 -4.41 -12.33 38.88
C PHE A 219 -2.92 -12.00 38.84
N ILE A 220 -2.59 -10.72 38.74
CA ILE A 220 -1.20 -10.24 38.80
C ILE A 220 -0.94 -9.69 40.21
N TYR A 221 0.08 -10.22 40.85
CA TYR A 221 0.62 -9.75 42.11
C TYR A 221 2.07 -9.35 41.94
N ALA A 222 2.49 -8.26 42.55
CA ALA A 222 3.86 -7.80 42.59
C ALA A 222 4.51 -8.11 43.93
N LYS A 223 5.78 -8.56 43.89
CA LYS A 223 6.63 -8.71 45.05
C LYS A 223 8.07 -8.33 44.68
N ASP A 224 8.69 -7.50 45.53
CA ASP A 224 10.06 -6.99 45.33
C ASP A 224 10.27 -6.27 43.98
N GLY A 225 9.18 -5.73 43.36
CA GLY A 225 9.21 -5.02 42.07
C GLY A 225 9.12 -5.94 40.85
N GLU A 226 8.86 -7.22 41.02
CA GLU A 226 8.58 -8.17 39.93
C GLU A 226 7.11 -8.60 39.97
N GLU A 227 6.46 -8.64 38.81
CA GLU A 227 5.05 -9.05 38.66
C GLU A 227 4.98 -10.54 38.32
N HIS A 228 4.07 -11.25 38.97
CA HIS A 228 3.82 -12.67 38.75
C HIS A 228 2.33 -12.93 38.52
N GLU A 229 2.04 -13.89 37.64
CA GLU A 229 0.71 -14.31 37.26
C GLU A 229 0.24 -15.52 38.11
N PHE A 230 -0.97 -15.42 38.62
CA PHE A 230 -1.59 -16.46 39.43
C PHE A 230 -3.00 -16.77 38.93
N SER A 231 -3.35 -18.07 38.84
CA SER A 231 -4.75 -18.49 38.71
C SER A 231 -5.46 -18.41 40.06
N ILE A 232 -6.79 -18.41 40.06
CA ILE A 232 -7.58 -18.33 41.31
C ILE A 232 -7.21 -19.45 42.29
N ASP A 233 -6.89 -20.65 41.76
CA ASP A 233 -6.51 -21.80 42.59
C ASP A 233 -5.11 -21.68 43.21
N SER A 234 -4.28 -20.75 42.72
CA SER A 234 -2.88 -20.57 43.12
C SER A 234 -2.57 -19.19 43.69
N LEU A 235 -3.58 -18.45 44.13
CA LEU A 235 -3.40 -17.11 44.69
C LEU A 235 -2.43 -17.12 45.89
N PRO A 236 -1.49 -16.17 45.98
CA PRO A 236 -0.57 -16.08 47.09
C PRO A 236 -1.30 -15.69 48.36
N ASN A 237 -0.80 -16.18 49.53
CA ASN A 237 -1.36 -15.84 50.82
C ASN A 237 -1.04 -14.36 51.18
N GLU A 238 -2.00 -13.66 51.80
CA GLU A 238 -1.84 -12.27 52.24
C GLU A 238 -0.62 -12.04 53.16
N ASP A 239 -0.19 -13.06 53.89
CA ASP A 239 0.95 -13.00 54.82
C ASP A 239 2.34 -13.07 54.12
N GLU A 240 2.37 -13.29 52.81
CA GLU A 240 3.61 -13.49 52.06
C GLU A 240 4.19 -12.20 51.42
N GLY A 241 3.58 -11.07 51.64
CA GLY A 241 4.07 -9.76 51.19
C GLY A 241 3.87 -9.51 49.69
N TRP A 242 2.87 -10.14 49.12
CA TRP A 242 2.43 -9.88 47.73
C TRP A 242 1.41 -8.74 47.71
N GLU A 243 1.55 -7.81 46.79
CA GLU A 243 0.60 -6.73 46.54
C GLU A 243 -0.19 -7.03 45.27
N TYR A 244 -1.54 -6.97 45.35
CA TYR A 244 -2.41 -7.11 44.21
C TYR A 244 -2.23 -5.93 43.25
N VAL A 245 -1.97 -6.20 41.97
CA VAL A 245 -1.79 -5.18 40.92
C VAL A 245 -3.05 -5.09 40.07
N THR A 246 -3.47 -6.19 39.43
CA THR A 246 -4.63 -6.25 38.53
C THR A 246 -5.06 -7.70 38.29
N ARG A 247 -6.16 -7.88 37.53
CA ARG A 247 -6.57 -9.18 37.03
C ARG A 247 -6.98 -9.05 35.55
N TYR A 248 -6.83 -10.10 34.79
CA TYR A 248 -7.34 -10.21 33.43
C TYR A 248 -7.94 -11.58 33.16
N HIS A 249 -8.76 -11.67 32.09
CA HIS A 249 -9.44 -12.91 31.73
C HIS A 249 -8.47 -13.83 30.99
N ALA A 250 -8.27 -15.08 31.45
CA ALA A 250 -7.28 -16.02 30.89
C ALA A 250 -7.52 -16.37 29.40
N ARG A 251 -8.77 -16.28 28.95
CA ARG A 251 -9.16 -16.54 27.54
C ARG A 251 -9.16 -15.28 26.67
N ARG A 252 -8.93 -14.09 27.26
CA ARG A 252 -8.83 -12.81 26.56
C ARG A 252 -7.42 -12.29 26.76
N PRO A 253 -6.53 -12.37 25.75
CA PRO A 253 -5.23 -11.68 25.85
C PRO A 253 -5.50 -10.20 26.14
N HIS A 254 -4.66 -9.58 26.99
CA HIS A 254 -4.75 -8.19 27.39
C HIS A 254 -5.25 -7.31 26.25
N GLY A 255 -6.42 -6.69 26.44
CA GLY A 255 -6.94 -5.54 25.69
C GLY A 255 -7.00 -5.63 24.17
N LYS A 256 -6.79 -6.80 23.56
CA LYS A 256 -6.81 -6.91 22.10
C LYS A 256 -8.22 -7.16 21.59
N VAL A 257 -8.82 -6.15 20.99
CA VAL A 257 -10.05 -6.32 20.21
C VAL A 257 -9.72 -7.18 18.99
N ILE A 258 -10.21 -8.42 18.99
CA ILE A 258 -10.02 -9.32 17.84
C ILE A 258 -10.97 -8.85 16.74
N VAL A 259 -10.42 -8.27 15.69
CA VAL A 259 -11.19 -7.90 14.50
C VAL A 259 -11.60 -9.17 13.77
N GLN A 260 -12.89 -9.50 13.78
CA GLN A 260 -13.44 -10.63 13.04
C GLN A 260 -13.50 -10.34 11.53
N ASN A 261 -12.39 -10.50 10.84
CA ASN A 261 -12.37 -10.57 9.37
C ASN A 261 -11.39 -11.65 8.87
N GLY A 262 -11.48 -12.87 9.34
CA GLY A 262 -10.98 -14.06 8.66
C GLY A 262 -9.50 -14.11 8.20
N GLN A 263 -8.71 -13.08 8.45
CA GLN A 263 -7.33 -12.98 8.00
C GLN A 263 -6.38 -12.52 9.12
N GLY A 264 -6.20 -13.35 10.14
CA GLY A 264 -5.14 -13.16 11.15
C GLY A 264 -5.56 -12.43 12.42
N ASP A 265 -4.79 -12.61 13.50
CA ASP A 265 -4.89 -11.93 14.81
C ASP A 265 -4.47 -10.44 14.72
N ASN A 266 -5.18 -9.62 13.96
CA ASN A 266 -4.97 -8.19 13.96
C ASN A 266 -5.84 -7.57 15.05
N SER A 267 -5.21 -7.03 16.08
CA SER A 267 -5.85 -6.33 17.19
C SER A 267 -5.47 -4.87 17.17
N ILE A 268 -6.42 -4.00 17.50
CA ILE A 268 -6.18 -2.58 17.77
C ILE A 268 -6.11 -2.43 19.27
N ALA A 269 -5.11 -1.69 19.76
CA ALA A 269 -4.99 -1.32 21.16
C ALA A 269 -4.94 0.20 21.29
N ILE A 270 -5.92 0.77 22.00
CA ILE A 270 -5.99 2.21 22.32
C ILE A 270 -5.62 2.37 23.77
N MET A 271 -4.60 3.18 24.07
CA MET A 271 -4.08 3.41 25.40
C MET A 271 -4.43 4.80 25.89
N ASP A 272 -4.65 4.95 27.20
CA ASP A 272 -4.75 6.25 27.87
C ASP A 272 -3.35 6.84 28.16
N GLU A 273 -3.31 8.00 28.83
CA GLU A 273 -2.06 8.68 29.22
C GLU A 273 -1.22 7.85 30.23
N ASN A 274 -1.83 6.91 30.93
CA ASN A 274 -1.20 6.06 31.94
C ASN A 274 -0.77 4.70 31.37
N GLY A 275 -1.04 4.44 30.07
CA GLY A 275 -0.74 3.18 29.42
C GLY A 275 -1.78 2.09 29.66
N ASN A 276 -2.97 2.43 30.20
CA ASN A 276 -4.06 1.46 30.32
C ASN A 276 -4.76 1.29 28.98
N ASP A 277 -5.14 0.07 28.67
CA ASP A 277 -5.95 -0.22 27.48
C ASP A 277 -7.41 0.21 27.71
N VAL A 278 -7.84 1.17 26.92
CA VAL A 278 -9.19 1.75 26.95
C VAL A 278 -9.95 1.48 25.63
N THR A 279 -9.50 0.53 24.85
CA THR A 279 -10.02 0.26 23.49
C THR A 279 -11.52 0.01 23.49
N ILE A 280 -12.02 -0.82 24.41
CA ILE A 280 -13.44 -1.14 24.52
C ILE A 280 -14.22 0.09 24.96
N ASP A 281 -13.75 0.79 25.97
CA ASP A 281 -14.45 1.96 26.54
C ASP A 281 -14.58 3.09 25.49
N VAL A 282 -13.55 3.27 24.68
CA VAL A 282 -13.50 4.33 23.65
C VAL A 282 -14.33 3.97 22.40
N LEU A 283 -14.35 2.70 21.98
CA LEU A 283 -14.98 2.29 20.72
C LEU A 283 -16.39 1.70 20.90
N ALA A 284 -16.71 1.08 22.05
CA ALA A 284 -17.99 0.39 22.24
C ALA A 284 -19.14 1.34 22.62
N ASP A 285 -18.85 2.43 23.33
CA ASP A 285 -19.86 3.38 23.78
C ASP A 285 -20.39 4.30 22.66
N SER A 286 -19.65 4.42 21.56
CA SER A 286 -19.93 5.37 20.48
C SER A 286 -20.76 4.73 19.37
N ARG A 287 -22.05 5.09 19.27
CA ARG A 287 -22.86 4.72 18.10
C ARG A 287 -22.31 5.32 16.80
N ARG A 288 -21.75 6.53 16.88
CA ARG A 288 -21.12 7.26 15.79
C ARG A 288 -19.82 7.87 16.29
N ALA A 289 -18.72 7.60 15.62
CA ALA A 289 -17.42 8.16 15.98
C ALA A 289 -16.61 8.58 14.76
N LEU A 290 -15.89 9.69 14.91
CA LEU A 290 -14.84 10.12 14.00
C LEU A 290 -13.48 9.86 14.64
N LEU A 291 -12.72 8.92 14.09
CA LEU A 291 -11.34 8.72 14.50
C LEU A 291 -10.44 9.64 13.66
N LEU A 292 -9.71 10.52 14.33
CA LEU A 292 -8.70 11.40 13.76
C LEU A 292 -7.32 10.76 13.96
N LEU A 293 -6.72 10.26 12.91
CA LEU A 293 -5.47 9.51 12.97
C LEU A 293 -4.29 10.42 12.65
N PHE A 294 -3.35 10.52 13.57
CA PHE A 294 -2.17 11.37 13.48
C PHE A 294 -0.88 10.53 13.55
N PRO A 295 -0.40 9.94 12.44
CA PRO A 295 0.88 9.24 12.43
C PRO A 295 2.05 10.11 12.90
N ASP A 296 2.02 11.40 12.59
CA ASP A 296 3.02 12.36 13.05
C ASP A 296 2.36 13.72 13.35
N LEU A 297 2.05 13.96 14.64
CA LEU A 297 1.49 15.22 15.13
C LEU A 297 2.38 16.42 14.82
N THR A 298 3.69 16.24 14.74
CA THR A 298 4.65 17.35 14.55
C THR A 298 4.58 17.93 13.14
N GLN A 299 4.16 17.14 12.18
CA GLN A 299 4.01 17.53 10.78
C GLN A 299 2.61 18.07 10.43
N VAL A 300 1.65 17.99 11.35
CA VAL A 300 0.30 18.53 11.12
C VAL A 300 0.34 20.06 11.20
N GLY A 301 0.06 20.71 10.08
CA GLY A 301 0.09 22.18 9.97
C GLY A 301 -1.10 22.86 10.67
N VAL A 302 -0.94 24.15 11.01
CA VAL A 302 -2.00 24.97 11.63
C VAL A 302 -3.27 25.06 10.76
N VAL A 303 -3.14 25.03 9.44
CA VAL A 303 -4.30 25.00 8.53
C VAL A 303 -5.16 23.76 8.77
N ASN A 304 -4.51 22.62 8.99
CA ASN A 304 -5.22 21.37 9.27
C ASN A 304 -5.94 21.40 10.63
N SER A 305 -5.41 22.13 11.63
CA SER A 305 -6.07 22.25 12.93
C SER A 305 -7.41 22.97 12.83
N PHE A 306 -7.52 23.97 11.96
CA PHE A 306 -8.79 24.67 11.72
C PHE A 306 -9.84 23.71 11.15
N ALA A 307 -9.51 22.97 10.09
CA ALA A 307 -10.41 21.99 9.47
C ALA A 307 -10.81 20.86 10.46
N LEU A 308 -9.87 20.42 11.32
CA LEU A 308 -10.15 19.42 12.35
C LEU A 308 -11.11 19.91 13.42
N ASN A 309 -10.98 21.18 13.84
CA ASN A 309 -11.89 21.78 14.81
C ASN A 309 -13.29 21.99 14.20
N GLU A 310 -13.36 22.43 12.95
CA GLU A 310 -14.62 22.55 12.22
C GLU A 310 -15.32 21.19 12.06
N LEU A 311 -14.55 20.13 11.78
CA LEU A 311 -15.05 18.76 11.73
C LEU A 311 -15.54 18.28 13.11
N ASN A 312 -14.83 18.64 14.18
CA ASN A 312 -15.26 18.35 15.56
C ASN A 312 -16.58 19.04 15.89
N ASP A 313 -16.73 20.31 15.54
CA ASP A 313 -17.98 21.05 15.79
C ASP A 313 -19.16 20.44 15.00
N ALA A 314 -18.91 20.02 13.76
CA ALA A 314 -19.91 19.33 12.93
C ALA A 314 -20.29 17.96 13.52
N ALA A 315 -19.32 17.22 14.05
CA ALA A 315 -19.55 15.93 14.70
C ALA A 315 -20.40 16.07 15.95
N LEU A 316 -20.13 17.08 16.77
CA LEU A 316 -20.94 17.40 17.96
C LEU A 316 -22.41 17.66 17.60
N VAL A 317 -22.67 18.40 16.52
CA VAL A 317 -24.05 18.65 16.01
C VAL A 317 -24.71 17.36 15.54
N ALA A 318 -23.93 16.43 14.98
CA ALA A 318 -24.40 15.12 14.50
C ALA A 318 -24.48 14.04 15.60
N GLU A 319 -24.24 14.40 16.86
CA GLU A 319 -24.19 13.46 18.00
C GLU A 319 -23.17 12.33 17.76
N ALA A 320 -21.99 12.68 17.26
CA ALA A 320 -20.87 11.76 17.03
C ALA A 320 -19.68 12.14 17.90
N ASP A 321 -19.01 11.15 18.46
CA ASP A 321 -17.79 11.34 19.23
C ASP A 321 -16.60 11.57 18.31
N VAL A 322 -15.69 12.46 18.72
CA VAL A 322 -14.42 12.68 17.99
C VAL A 322 -13.27 12.22 18.85
N ILE A 323 -12.45 11.35 18.31
CA ILE A 323 -11.37 10.66 19.03
C ILE A 323 -10.08 10.82 18.23
N GLY A 324 -9.09 11.50 18.80
CA GLY A 324 -7.73 11.58 18.23
C GLY A 324 -6.91 10.36 18.64
N LEU A 325 -6.15 9.79 17.67
CA LEU A 325 -5.25 8.65 17.89
C LEU A 325 -3.87 8.99 17.36
N THR A 326 -2.82 8.76 18.17
CA THR A 326 -1.45 9.12 17.80
C THR A 326 -0.40 8.24 18.51
N PRO A 327 0.76 7.96 17.89
CA PRO A 327 1.90 7.37 18.56
C PRO A 327 2.78 8.42 19.28
N ALA A 328 2.39 9.70 19.26
CA ALA A 328 3.18 10.79 19.83
C ALA A 328 3.27 10.66 21.35
N THR A 329 4.29 11.30 21.94
CA THR A 329 4.46 11.37 23.40
C THR A 329 3.45 12.33 24.04
N PRO A 330 3.09 12.15 25.34
CA PRO A 330 2.20 13.07 26.03
C PRO A 330 2.60 14.55 25.93
N ALA A 331 3.89 14.85 25.97
CA ALA A 331 4.39 16.22 25.82
C ALA A 331 4.13 16.80 24.40
N GLN A 332 4.21 15.97 23.36
CA GLN A 332 3.87 16.39 22.00
C GLN A 332 2.37 16.60 21.83
N VAL A 333 1.55 15.76 22.48
CA VAL A 333 0.08 15.90 22.50
C VAL A 333 -0.33 17.20 23.20
N GLU A 334 0.26 17.52 24.35
CA GLU A 334 0.02 18.78 25.08
C GLU A 334 0.41 20.00 24.19
N GLN A 335 1.59 19.97 23.61
CA GLN A 335 2.03 21.02 22.68
C GLN A 335 1.10 21.16 21.47
N TRP A 336 0.57 20.05 20.93
CA TRP A 336 -0.42 20.08 19.87
C TRP A 336 -1.72 20.72 20.32
N LYS A 337 -2.29 20.31 21.46
CA LYS A 337 -3.52 20.88 22.02
C LYS A 337 -3.40 22.40 22.20
N ASP A 338 -2.27 22.87 22.73
CA ASP A 338 -2.01 24.31 22.92
C ASP A 338 -1.99 25.09 21.59
N ARG A 339 -1.43 24.49 20.53
CA ARG A 339 -1.29 25.13 19.21
C ARG A 339 -2.55 25.05 18.37
N SER A 340 -3.27 23.94 18.44
CA SER A 340 -4.43 23.62 17.61
C SER A 340 -5.76 24.06 18.24
N MET A 341 -5.78 24.33 19.55
CA MET A 341 -7.01 24.53 20.36
C MET A 341 -7.96 23.32 20.26
N ALA A 342 -7.43 22.11 20.06
CA ALA A 342 -8.21 20.90 19.96
C ALA A 342 -8.95 20.61 21.27
N SER A 343 -10.27 20.45 21.20
CA SER A 343 -11.14 20.13 22.35
C SER A 343 -11.51 18.66 22.47
N TYR A 344 -11.22 17.86 21.42
CA TYR A 344 -11.47 16.43 21.40
C TYR A 344 -10.40 15.64 22.20
N PRO A 345 -10.75 14.49 22.80
CA PRO A 345 -9.79 13.63 23.47
C PRO A 345 -8.79 13.03 22.48
N ILE A 346 -7.54 12.88 22.93
CA ILE A 346 -6.46 12.24 22.17
C ILE A 346 -5.92 11.09 22.98
N TYR A 347 -5.92 9.91 22.40
CA TYR A 347 -5.41 8.66 22.95
C TYR A 347 -4.18 8.18 22.15
N TYR A 348 -3.54 7.14 22.67
CA TYR A 348 -2.30 6.62 22.13
C TYR A 348 -2.54 5.29 21.42
N MET A 349 -1.90 5.11 20.27
CA MET A 349 -1.95 3.90 19.47
C MET A 349 -0.58 3.67 18.85
N ASP A 350 -0.18 2.40 18.70
CA ASP A 350 1.06 2.06 18.00
C ASP A 350 1.08 2.60 16.56
N ASP A 351 2.23 3.11 16.12
CA ASP A 351 2.40 3.71 14.80
C ASP A 351 2.07 2.73 13.66
N SER A 352 2.45 1.47 13.82
CA SER A 352 2.18 0.43 12.81
C SER A 352 0.69 0.08 12.73
N GLU A 353 0.01 0.00 13.87
CA GLU A 353 -1.43 -0.27 13.93
C GLU A 353 -2.22 0.90 13.33
N LEU A 354 -1.88 2.14 13.68
CA LEU A 354 -2.51 3.35 13.16
C LEU A 354 -2.40 3.44 11.63
N LYS A 355 -1.21 3.16 11.08
CA LYS A 355 -0.96 3.11 9.64
C LYS A 355 -1.72 1.98 8.95
N MET A 356 -2.04 0.88 9.64
CA MET A 356 -2.90 -0.19 9.10
C MET A 356 -4.37 0.21 9.00
N VAL A 357 -4.87 1.09 9.86
CA VAL A 357 -6.27 1.54 9.83
C VAL A 357 -6.53 2.45 8.64
N ALA A 358 -5.76 3.54 8.48
CA ALA A 358 -5.91 4.47 7.35
C ALA A 358 -4.56 5.05 6.91
N ARG A 359 -4.53 5.67 5.73
CA ARG A 359 -3.37 6.39 5.18
C ARG A 359 -3.60 7.89 5.24
N GLY A 360 -2.53 8.64 5.42
CA GLY A 360 -2.54 10.11 5.50
C GLY A 360 -2.10 10.63 6.87
N ASN A 361 -1.78 11.92 6.92
CA ASN A 361 -1.42 12.62 8.16
C ASN A 361 -1.95 14.07 8.11
N PRO A 362 -3.13 14.34 8.70
CA PRO A 362 -4.03 13.40 9.38
C PRO A 362 -4.94 12.62 8.42
N ALA A 363 -5.43 11.47 8.89
CA ALA A 363 -6.51 10.73 8.26
C ALA A 363 -7.77 10.76 9.14
N VAL A 364 -8.94 10.62 8.53
CA VAL A 364 -10.24 10.61 9.20
C VAL A 364 -10.95 9.31 8.86
N VAL A 365 -11.46 8.63 9.89
CA VAL A 365 -12.23 7.39 9.76
C VAL A 365 -13.56 7.56 10.47
N TYR A 366 -14.66 7.36 9.76
CA TYR A 366 -15.98 7.39 10.34
C TYR A 366 -16.47 6.00 10.67
N LEU A 367 -16.89 5.84 11.92
CA LEU A 367 -17.48 4.62 12.45
C LEU A 367 -18.98 4.84 12.70
N GLU A 368 -19.77 3.82 12.43
CA GLU A 368 -21.16 3.73 12.83
C GLU A 368 -21.43 2.31 13.33
N ASP A 369 -21.95 2.19 14.53
CA ASP A 369 -22.14 0.93 15.25
C ASP A 369 -20.86 0.07 15.26
N GLY A 370 -19.71 0.68 15.52
CA GLY A 370 -18.39 0.04 15.56
C GLY A 370 -17.83 -0.38 14.20
N ALA A 371 -18.56 -0.17 13.08
CA ALA A 371 -18.11 -0.53 11.72
C ALA A 371 -17.56 0.69 10.97
N ILE A 372 -16.46 0.51 10.27
CA ILE A 372 -15.88 1.53 9.39
C ILE A 372 -16.82 1.76 8.20
N LYS A 373 -17.39 2.96 8.09
CA LYS A 373 -18.25 3.36 6.96
C LYS A 373 -17.47 4.02 5.84
N TRP A 374 -16.52 4.87 6.19
CA TRP A 374 -15.61 5.48 5.23
C TRP A 374 -14.28 5.91 5.88
N LYS A 375 -13.28 6.10 5.05
CA LYS A 375 -11.95 6.60 5.41
C LYS A 375 -11.52 7.65 4.39
N ARG A 376 -10.87 8.72 4.86
CA ARG A 376 -10.34 9.81 4.04
C ARG A 376 -9.03 10.34 4.62
N THR A 377 -8.20 10.95 3.77
CA THR A 377 -7.26 11.95 4.27
C THR A 377 -8.01 13.23 4.55
N LEU A 378 -7.59 14.01 5.52
CA LEU A 378 -8.24 15.30 5.82
C LEU A 378 -8.29 16.21 4.59
N SER A 379 -7.23 16.23 3.78
CA SER A 379 -7.13 17.05 2.57
C SER A 379 -8.12 16.66 1.45
N SER A 380 -8.78 15.53 1.55
CA SER A 380 -9.78 15.06 0.57
C SER A 380 -11.21 15.22 1.04
N LEU A 381 -11.42 15.73 2.25
CA LEU A 381 -12.74 16.14 2.72
C LEU A 381 -13.02 17.53 2.16
N ASP A 382 -14.18 17.70 1.56
CA ASP A 382 -14.66 19.02 1.14
C ASP A 382 -14.92 19.89 2.37
N ASP A 383 -14.98 21.23 2.17
CA ASP A 383 -15.31 22.17 3.23
C ASP A 383 -16.62 21.76 3.93
N VAL A 384 -16.57 21.77 5.25
CA VAL A 384 -17.66 21.30 6.13
C VAL A 384 -18.80 22.32 6.08
N GLU A 385 -19.64 22.31 5.04
CA GLU A 385 -20.86 23.14 4.99
C GLU A 385 -21.96 22.50 5.85
N GLN A 386 -22.50 23.24 6.81
CA GLN A 386 -23.60 22.77 7.69
C GLN A 386 -24.98 22.90 7.04
N PRO A 387 -25.95 21.98 7.31
CA PRO A 387 -25.88 20.77 8.15
C PRO A 387 -25.33 19.56 7.40
N ILE A 388 -24.39 18.84 8.02
CA ILE A 388 -23.73 17.68 7.42
C ILE A 388 -24.29 16.39 7.98
N GLU A 389 -24.61 15.47 7.10
CA GLU A 389 -24.79 14.08 7.44
C GLU A 389 -23.43 13.36 7.34
N LEU A 390 -22.77 13.10 8.47
CA LEU A 390 -21.43 12.47 8.52
C LEU A 390 -21.34 11.18 7.71
N SER A 391 -22.45 10.43 7.64
CA SER A 391 -22.57 9.22 6.84
C SER A 391 -22.45 9.47 5.33
N GLU A 392 -22.77 10.68 4.85
CA GLU A 392 -22.73 11.04 3.43
C GLU A 392 -21.37 11.58 2.98
N MET A 393 -20.60 12.21 3.90
CA MET A 393 -19.31 12.82 3.57
C MET A 393 -18.30 11.90 2.87
N GLY A 394 -18.41 10.60 3.11
CA GLY A 394 -17.51 9.62 2.52
C GLY A 394 -18.01 8.97 1.24
N LYS A 395 -19.29 9.18 0.85
CA LYS A 395 -19.92 8.46 -0.27
C LYS A 395 -19.51 8.95 -1.65
N ASP A 396 -19.02 10.18 -1.77
CA ASP A 396 -18.60 10.77 -3.05
C ASP A 396 -17.36 10.11 -3.64
N TYR A 397 -16.71 9.25 -2.87
CA TYR A 397 -15.53 8.52 -3.31
C TYR A 397 -15.82 7.04 -3.45
N ASP A 398 -16.07 6.63 -4.68
CA ASP A 398 -16.15 5.22 -5.06
C ASP A 398 -14.83 4.78 -5.72
N ALA A 399 -13.97 4.17 -4.92
CA ALA A 399 -12.64 3.71 -5.33
C ALA A 399 -12.73 2.70 -6.50
N ASP A 400 -13.71 1.80 -6.46
CA ASP A 400 -13.91 0.77 -7.49
C ASP A 400 -14.30 1.41 -8.83
N SER A 401 -15.24 2.36 -8.81
CA SER A 401 -15.68 3.09 -10.00
C SER A 401 -14.54 3.93 -10.60
N ILE A 402 -13.76 4.60 -9.76
CA ILE A 402 -12.59 5.38 -10.21
C ILE A 402 -11.57 4.47 -10.87
N LEU A 403 -11.20 3.37 -10.23
CA LEU A 403 -10.23 2.42 -10.76
C LEU A 403 -10.72 1.77 -12.07
N ALA A 404 -11.99 1.36 -12.12
CA ALA A 404 -12.62 0.83 -13.32
C ALA A 404 -12.61 1.84 -14.47
N SER A 405 -12.90 3.12 -14.18
CA SER A 405 -12.87 4.20 -15.17
C SER A 405 -11.47 4.45 -15.70
N LEU A 406 -10.47 4.60 -14.81
CA LEU A 406 -9.07 4.82 -15.18
C LEU A 406 -8.52 3.67 -16.04
N THR A 407 -8.77 2.43 -15.63
CA THR A 407 -8.31 1.24 -16.37
C THR A 407 -9.03 1.09 -17.71
N SER A 408 -10.34 1.37 -17.77
CA SER A 408 -11.12 1.34 -19.01
C SER A 408 -10.63 2.36 -20.02
N VAL A 409 -10.42 3.61 -19.59
CA VAL A 409 -9.86 4.68 -20.43
C VAL A 409 -8.47 4.27 -20.94
N TYR A 410 -7.61 3.73 -20.08
CA TYR A 410 -6.29 3.27 -20.47
C TYR A 410 -6.34 2.17 -21.54
N ILE A 411 -7.20 1.16 -21.36
CA ILE A 411 -7.37 0.09 -22.36
C ILE A 411 -7.84 0.66 -23.69
N VAL A 412 -8.82 1.56 -23.69
CA VAL A 412 -9.31 2.23 -24.90
C VAL A 412 -8.19 3.00 -25.60
N VAL A 413 -7.40 3.77 -24.84
CA VAL A 413 -6.24 4.52 -25.37
C VAL A 413 -5.23 3.56 -26.01
N LEU A 414 -4.89 2.44 -25.38
CA LEU A 414 -3.98 1.44 -25.94
C LEU A 414 -4.53 0.83 -27.23
N LEU A 415 -5.84 0.55 -27.31
CA LEU A 415 -6.49 0.03 -28.52
C LEU A 415 -6.46 1.06 -29.65
N VAL A 416 -6.71 2.33 -29.37
CA VAL A 416 -6.62 3.43 -30.34
C VAL A 416 -5.18 3.57 -30.85
N ILE A 417 -4.18 3.54 -29.97
CA ILE A 417 -2.77 3.58 -30.38
C ILE A 417 -2.42 2.36 -31.26
N LEU A 418 -2.97 1.19 -30.95
CA LEU A 418 -2.78 -0.02 -31.76
C LEU A 418 -3.41 0.15 -33.16
N ALA A 419 -4.61 0.70 -33.25
CA ALA A 419 -5.27 0.99 -34.53
C ALA A 419 -4.46 1.99 -35.38
N ILE A 420 -3.99 3.08 -34.76
CA ILE A 420 -3.09 4.06 -35.43
C ILE A 420 -1.84 3.38 -35.94
N ASN A 421 -1.21 2.52 -35.11
CA ASN A 421 -0.03 1.77 -35.50
C ASN A 421 -0.28 0.85 -36.72
N ARG A 422 -1.41 0.15 -36.72
CA ARG A 422 -1.80 -0.73 -37.84
C ARG A 422 -2.07 0.03 -39.11
N THR A 423 -2.82 1.15 -39.05
CA THR A 423 -3.07 2.00 -40.22
C THR A 423 -1.78 2.60 -40.79
N HIS A 424 -0.87 3.09 -39.92
CA HIS A 424 0.41 3.60 -40.33
C HIS A 424 1.26 2.53 -41.08
N LEU A 425 1.29 1.30 -40.58
CA LEU A 425 1.99 0.19 -41.19
C LEU A 425 1.39 -0.18 -42.58
N LEU A 426 0.06 -0.19 -42.71
CA LEU A 426 -0.65 -0.42 -43.97
C LEU A 426 -0.35 0.68 -45.00
N VAL A 427 -0.44 1.94 -44.62
CA VAL A 427 -0.11 3.07 -45.50
C VAL A 427 1.34 2.97 -45.98
N ARG A 428 2.27 2.70 -45.07
CA ARG A 428 3.69 2.52 -45.43
C ARG A 428 3.90 1.34 -46.39
N TYR A 429 3.21 0.22 -46.18
CA TYR A 429 3.27 -0.93 -47.12
C TYR A 429 2.77 -0.56 -48.52
N PHE A 430 1.63 0.15 -48.65
CA PHE A 430 1.10 0.57 -49.92
C PHE A 430 2.02 1.58 -50.63
N MET A 431 2.61 2.53 -49.88
CA MET A 431 3.58 3.47 -50.44
C MET A 431 4.82 2.77 -51.02
N ILE A 432 5.39 1.79 -50.28
CA ILE A 432 6.54 1.01 -50.74
C ILE A 432 6.17 0.20 -51.99
N LYS A 433 5.00 -0.46 -51.98
CA LYS A 433 4.50 -1.23 -53.14
C LYS A 433 4.32 -0.36 -54.39
N ARG A 434 3.77 0.85 -54.24
CA ARG A 434 3.65 1.83 -55.33
C ARG A 434 5.02 2.26 -55.88
N ARG A 435 5.97 2.56 -55.00
CA ARG A 435 7.33 2.97 -55.35
C ARG A 435 8.08 1.87 -56.12
N ASN A 436 7.97 0.62 -55.68
CA ASN A 436 8.58 -0.53 -56.34
C ASN A 436 7.95 -0.77 -57.72
N LYS A 437 6.60 -0.61 -57.84
CA LYS A 437 5.91 -0.76 -59.13
C LYS A 437 6.30 0.35 -60.11
N ALA A 438 6.57 1.57 -59.65
CA ALA A 438 7.07 2.68 -60.46
C ALA A 438 8.52 2.45 -60.94
N LYS A 439 9.40 1.94 -60.07
CA LYS A 439 10.77 1.60 -60.43
C LYS A 439 10.86 0.48 -61.50
N ASN A 440 9.99 -0.53 -61.39
CA ASN A 440 9.96 -1.63 -62.37
C ASN A 440 9.33 -1.24 -63.73
N LYS A 441 8.71 -0.04 -63.86
CA LYS A 441 8.17 0.51 -65.10
C LYS A 441 9.14 1.42 -65.83
N GLN A 442 10.28 1.79 -65.26
CA GLN A 442 11.34 2.53 -65.98
C GLN A 442 12.04 1.57 -66.92
N PRO A 443 12.10 1.85 -68.24
CA PRO A 443 12.80 1.00 -69.15
C PRO A 443 14.30 0.97 -68.76
N LYS A 444 14.87 -0.26 -68.75
CA LYS A 444 16.31 -0.38 -68.64
C LYS A 444 16.87 0.34 -69.85
N THR A 445 17.48 1.49 -69.72
CA THR A 445 18.36 2.10 -70.71
C THR A 445 19.55 1.16 -70.83
N GLU A 446 19.56 0.39 -71.90
CA GLU A 446 20.73 -0.36 -72.39
C GLU A 446 21.82 0.66 -72.72
N ASN A 447 22.96 0.52 -72.01
CA ASN A 447 24.25 1.04 -72.45
C ASN A 447 25.09 -0.14 -72.85
#